data_811a160b59d197c604721a647feedc30
#
_entry.id   811a160b59d197c604721a647feedc30
#
_cell.length_a   1.000
_cell.length_b   1.000
_cell.length_c   1.000
_cell.angle_alpha   90.00
_cell.angle_beta   90.00
_cell.angle_gamma   90.00
#
_symmetry.space_group_name_H-M   'P 1'
#
loop_
_entity.id
_entity.type
_entity.pdbx_description
1 polymer ?
#
loop_
_entity_poly.entity_id
_entity_poly.type
_entity_poly.pdbx_seq_one_letter_code
_entity_poly.pdbx_strand_id
1 'polypeptide(L)'
;MDTAFCLSALEESLELSRPEIFNTDQGVQFTSADFIKRLEKEDIRISMDGRGRVFDNIFVERLWRTVKYEEVYLHQYTMVSDARRSLGKYFLFYNMERIHETLGYRTPYEIYVKERLNPKPVQANTMHHIQPVFLS
;
A
#
# COMPACT_ATOMS: atom_id res chain seq x y z
N MET A 1 11.76 14.61 -1.10
CA MET A 1 10.56 14.13 -1.84
C MET A 1 9.49 15.20 -1.63
N ASP A 2 8.81 15.59 -2.67
CA ASP A 2 7.84 16.71 -2.61
C ASP A 2 6.52 16.20 -1.97
N THR A 3 5.98 16.95 -1.01
CA THR A 3 4.69 16.66 -0.36
C THR A 3 3.54 16.64 -1.37
N ALA A 4 3.61 17.48 -2.40
CA ALA A 4 2.60 17.53 -3.46
C ALA A 4 2.48 16.19 -4.22
N PHE A 5 3.59 15.51 -4.47
CA PHE A 5 3.57 14.19 -5.10
C PHE A 5 2.87 13.14 -4.22
N CYS A 6 3.13 13.16 -2.91
CA CYS A 6 2.49 12.24 -1.97
C CYS A 6 0.98 12.51 -1.84
N LEU A 7 0.57 13.80 -1.87
CA LEU A 7 -0.83 14.18 -1.87
C LEU A 7 -1.55 13.72 -3.14
N SER A 8 -0.93 13.89 -4.31
CA SER A 8 -1.51 13.42 -5.58
C SER A 8 -1.74 11.90 -5.56
N ALA A 9 -0.76 11.14 -5.10
CA ALA A 9 -0.88 9.69 -4.97
C ALA A 9 -1.96 9.28 -3.93
N LEU A 10 -2.09 10.04 -2.84
CA LEU A 10 -3.15 9.83 -1.87
C LEU A 10 -4.54 10.08 -2.47
N GLU A 11 -4.72 11.17 -3.22
CA GLU A 11 -5.99 11.49 -3.89
C GLU A 11 -6.41 10.37 -4.85
N GLU A 12 -5.51 9.94 -5.73
CA GLU A 12 -5.78 8.82 -6.65
C GLU A 12 -6.19 7.54 -5.89
N SER A 13 -5.53 7.27 -4.76
CA SER A 13 -5.84 6.09 -3.95
C SER A 13 -7.22 6.19 -3.28
N LEU A 14 -7.59 7.38 -2.81
CA LEU A 14 -8.88 7.63 -2.15
C LEU A 14 -10.07 7.61 -3.13
N GLU A 15 -9.86 7.87 -4.41
CA GLU A 15 -10.87 7.69 -5.46
C GLU A 15 -11.25 6.21 -5.61
N LEU A 16 -10.29 5.31 -5.41
CA LEU A 16 -10.52 3.87 -5.56
C LEU A 16 -11.14 3.24 -4.30
N SER A 17 -10.67 3.64 -3.13
CA SER A 17 -11.12 3.05 -1.86
C SER A 17 -10.73 3.91 -0.67
N ARG A 18 -11.55 3.89 0.38
CA ARG A 18 -11.27 4.54 1.66
C ARG A 18 -10.88 3.50 2.71
N PRO A 19 -9.65 3.53 3.23
CA PRO A 19 -9.25 2.68 4.33
C PRO A 19 -9.82 3.23 5.66
N GLU A 20 -10.03 2.36 6.63
CA GLU A 20 -10.36 2.80 8.01
C GLU A 20 -9.16 3.40 8.73
N ILE A 21 -7.97 2.88 8.43
CA ILE A 21 -6.71 3.30 9.02
C ILE A 21 -5.69 3.46 7.90
N PHE A 22 -5.03 4.62 7.87
CA PHE A 22 -3.86 4.86 7.01
C PHE A 22 -2.60 4.77 7.87
N ASN A 23 -1.75 3.80 7.57
CA ASN A 23 -0.48 3.61 8.26
C ASN A 23 0.67 4.19 7.44
N THR A 24 1.59 4.92 8.11
CA THR A 24 2.75 5.54 7.48
C THR A 24 3.92 5.62 8.46
N ASP A 25 5.11 5.83 7.94
CA ASP A 25 6.27 6.21 8.74
C ASP A 25 6.18 7.71 9.15
N GLN A 26 7.16 8.19 9.89
CA GLN A 26 7.27 9.59 10.31
C GLN A 26 7.99 10.46 9.27
N GLY A 27 7.91 10.11 8.00
CA GLY A 27 8.46 10.92 6.92
C GLY A 27 7.87 12.33 6.90
N VAL A 28 8.68 13.35 6.56
CA VAL A 28 8.30 14.78 6.59
C VAL A 28 7.05 15.04 5.73
N GLN A 29 6.92 14.32 4.61
CA GLN A 29 5.78 14.44 3.70
C GLN A 29 4.47 13.93 4.33
N PHE A 30 4.54 12.88 5.15
CA PHE A 30 3.37 12.26 5.80
C PHE A 30 2.97 12.95 7.10
N THR A 31 3.90 13.69 7.72
CA THR A 31 3.64 14.52 8.90
C THR A 31 3.25 15.95 8.56
N SER A 32 3.18 16.29 7.27
CA SER A 32 2.74 17.61 6.82
C SER A 32 1.27 17.85 7.17
N ALA A 33 0.96 19.11 7.53
CA ALA A 33 -0.40 19.49 7.90
C ALA A 33 -1.42 19.20 6.78
N ASP A 34 -1.02 19.36 5.51
CA ASP A 34 -1.89 19.14 4.37
C ASP A 34 -2.23 17.66 4.18
N PHE A 35 -1.24 16.78 4.37
CA PHE A 35 -1.44 15.35 4.28
C PHE A 35 -2.36 14.83 5.40
N ILE A 36 -2.11 15.26 6.63
CA ILE A 36 -2.93 14.92 7.80
C ILE A 36 -4.37 15.40 7.62
N LYS A 37 -4.57 16.69 7.30
CA LYS A 37 -5.91 17.25 7.08
C LYS A 37 -6.68 16.54 5.97
N ARG A 38 -5.97 16.08 4.93
CA ARG A 38 -6.63 15.35 3.84
C ARG A 38 -7.20 14.01 4.30
N LEU A 39 -6.49 13.28 5.14
CA LEU A 39 -6.97 12.01 5.73
C LEU A 39 -8.09 12.26 6.74
N GLU A 40 -7.94 13.26 7.60
CA GLU A 40 -8.97 13.64 8.59
C GLU A 40 -10.29 14.04 7.93
N LYS A 41 -10.24 14.75 6.78
CA LYS A 41 -11.43 15.13 6.01
C LYS A 41 -12.25 13.90 5.55
N GLU A 42 -11.62 12.77 5.35
CA GLU A 42 -12.27 11.51 4.97
C GLU A 42 -12.58 10.60 6.17
N ASP A 43 -12.40 11.11 7.39
CA ASP A 43 -12.59 10.35 8.66
C ASP A 43 -11.68 9.10 8.74
N ILE A 44 -10.50 9.19 8.15
CA ILE A 44 -9.50 8.11 8.13
C ILE A 44 -8.59 8.26 9.34
N ARG A 45 -8.51 7.22 10.15
CA ARG A 45 -7.59 7.17 11.30
C ARG A 45 -6.14 7.07 10.82
N ILE A 46 -5.27 7.87 11.40
CA ILE A 46 -3.85 7.90 11.05
C ILE A 46 -3.09 7.09 12.11
N SER A 47 -2.32 6.10 11.64
CA SER A 47 -1.37 5.36 12.45
C SER A 47 0.02 5.68 11.97
N MET A 48 0.87 6.20 12.85
CA MET A 48 2.27 6.48 12.55
C MET A 48 3.16 5.54 13.35
N ASP A 49 4.12 4.93 12.66
CA ASP A 49 5.09 4.06 13.31
C ASP A 49 5.92 4.86 14.32
N GLY A 50 5.87 4.46 15.58
CA GLY A 50 6.68 5.07 16.63
C GLY A 50 8.17 4.75 16.45
N ARG A 51 9.05 5.62 16.98
CA ARG A 51 10.50 5.33 17.05
C ARG A 51 10.74 3.98 17.72
N GLY A 52 11.39 3.05 17.01
CA GLY A 52 11.72 1.72 17.51
C GLY A 52 10.74 0.59 17.14
N ARG A 53 9.64 0.88 16.44
CA ARG A 53 8.72 -0.15 15.93
C ARG A 53 9.08 -0.58 14.50
N VAL A 54 10.20 -1.27 14.38
CA VAL A 54 10.74 -1.78 13.10
C VAL A 54 9.76 -2.75 12.41
N PHE A 55 8.84 -3.35 13.16
CA PHE A 55 7.94 -4.38 12.63
C PHE A 55 6.71 -3.83 11.90
N ASP A 56 6.35 -2.57 12.12
CA ASP A 56 5.10 -2.02 11.57
C ASP A 56 5.21 -1.78 10.05
N ASN A 57 6.43 -1.53 9.53
CA ASN A 57 6.72 -1.35 8.09
C ASN A 57 7.22 -2.61 7.36
N ILE A 58 7.35 -3.74 8.06
CA ILE A 58 7.97 -4.95 7.50
C ILE A 58 7.25 -5.45 6.22
N PHE A 59 5.94 -5.25 6.11
CA PHE A 59 5.18 -5.67 4.93
C PHE A 59 5.49 -4.80 3.72
N VAL A 60 5.59 -3.48 3.89
CA VAL A 60 5.96 -2.53 2.83
C VAL A 60 7.41 -2.75 2.41
N GLU A 61 8.32 -2.91 3.36
CA GLU A 61 9.73 -3.21 3.08
C GLU A 61 9.87 -4.53 2.31
N ARG A 62 9.12 -5.56 2.69
CA ARG A 62 9.10 -6.84 2.00
C ARG A 62 8.55 -6.72 0.59
N LEU A 63 7.47 -5.93 0.38
CA LEU A 63 6.95 -5.63 -0.94
C LEU A 63 8.02 -4.93 -1.80
N TRP A 64 8.64 -3.87 -1.30
CA TRP A 64 9.71 -3.17 -2.02
C TRP A 64 10.88 -4.06 -2.37
N ARG A 65 11.27 -4.94 -1.46
CA ARG A 65 12.31 -5.94 -1.75
C ARG A 65 11.88 -6.84 -2.90
N THR A 66 10.68 -7.36 -2.86
CA THR A 66 10.13 -8.23 -3.92
C THR A 66 10.12 -7.51 -5.27
N VAL A 67 9.57 -6.30 -5.34
CA VAL A 67 9.57 -5.46 -6.56
C VAL A 67 10.98 -5.23 -7.10
N LYS A 68 11.95 -4.92 -6.23
CA LYS A 68 13.34 -4.71 -6.64
C LYS A 68 13.94 -5.96 -7.28
N TYR A 69 13.76 -7.12 -6.67
CA TYR A 69 14.39 -8.37 -7.13
C TYR A 69 13.64 -9.02 -8.30
N GLU A 70 12.34 -8.93 -8.35
CA GLU A 70 11.53 -9.58 -9.38
C GLU A 70 11.32 -8.69 -10.63
N GLU A 71 11.50 -7.37 -10.51
CA GLU A 71 11.24 -6.45 -11.61
C GLU A 71 12.41 -5.48 -11.86
N VAL A 72 12.77 -4.64 -10.87
CA VAL A 72 13.67 -3.51 -11.10
C VAL A 72 15.08 -3.95 -11.50
N TYR A 73 15.64 -4.95 -10.84
CA TYR A 73 16.99 -5.43 -11.11
C TYR A 73 17.11 -6.30 -12.37
N LEU A 74 16.00 -6.78 -12.88
CA LEU A 74 15.96 -7.59 -14.10
C LEU A 74 15.82 -6.76 -15.39
N HIS A 75 15.47 -5.47 -15.25
CA HIS A 75 15.20 -4.59 -16.38
C HIS A 75 16.08 -3.34 -16.35
N GLN A 76 16.50 -2.89 -17.55
CA GLN A 76 17.13 -1.61 -17.73
C GLN A 76 16.11 -0.63 -18.29
N TYR A 77 15.68 0.32 -17.49
CA TYR A 77 14.76 1.37 -17.92
C TYR A 77 15.56 2.50 -18.58
N THR A 78 15.19 2.88 -19.77
CA THR A 78 15.82 3.98 -20.49
C THR A 78 15.15 5.31 -20.21
N MET A 79 13.85 5.28 -19.91
CA MET A 79 13.05 6.46 -19.59
C MET A 79 12.09 6.18 -18.43
N VAL A 80 11.63 7.24 -17.78
CA VAL A 80 10.63 7.17 -16.69
C VAL A 80 9.33 6.51 -17.16
N SER A 81 8.92 6.77 -18.41
CA SER A 81 7.74 6.12 -19.02
C SER A 81 7.88 4.61 -19.13
N ASP A 82 9.09 4.12 -19.41
CA ASP A 82 9.36 2.69 -19.49
C ASP A 82 9.26 2.04 -18.11
N ALA A 83 9.87 2.67 -17.12
CA ALA A 83 9.78 2.21 -15.73
C ALA A 83 8.32 2.18 -15.24
N ARG A 84 7.54 3.23 -15.50
CA ARG A 84 6.12 3.30 -15.11
C ARG A 84 5.31 2.19 -15.77
N ARG A 85 5.49 1.96 -17.06
CA ARG A 85 4.78 0.91 -17.81
C ARG A 85 5.15 -0.49 -17.31
N SER A 86 6.41 -0.75 -17.06
CA SER A 86 6.92 -2.05 -16.61
C SER A 86 6.45 -2.34 -15.19
N LEU A 87 6.61 -1.40 -14.27
CA LEU A 87 6.11 -1.50 -12.91
C LEU A 87 4.58 -1.67 -12.85
N GLY A 88 3.83 -0.96 -13.71
CA GLY A 88 2.37 -1.14 -13.81
C GLY A 88 1.99 -2.57 -14.19
N LYS A 89 2.66 -3.18 -15.18
CA LYS A 89 2.46 -4.58 -15.55
C LYS A 89 2.84 -5.53 -14.41
N TYR A 90 3.96 -5.24 -13.74
CA TYR A 90 4.40 -6.06 -12.62
C TYR A 90 3.39 -6.02 -11.46
N PHE A 91 2.87 -4.85 -11.09
CA PHE A 91 1.85 -4.75 -10.05
C PHE A 91 0.53 -5.41 -10.43
N LEU A 92 0.16 -5.38 -11.71
CA LEU A 92 -1.00 -6.13 -12.19
C LEU A 92 -0.80 -7.64 -11.98
N PHE A 93 0.35 -8.18 -12.42
CA PHE A 93 0.74 -9.56 -12.18
C PHE A 93 0.77 -9.90 -10.68
N TYR A 94 1.42 -9.06 -9.86
CA TYR A 94 1.52 -9.25 -8.41
C TYR A 94 0.15 -9.38 -7.74
N ASN A 95 -0.78 -8.52 -8.13
CA ASN A 95 -2.11 -8.48 -7.51
C ASN A 95 -3.05 -9.58 -8.02
N MET A 96 -2.99 -9.90 -9.31
CA MET A 96 -4.00 -10.73 -9.99
C MET A 96 -3.56 -12.18 -10.22
N GLU A 97 -2.26 -12.44 -10.30
CA GLU A 97 -1.74 -13.74 -10.70
C GLU A 97 -0.77 -14.34 -9.69
N ARG A 98 0.05 -13.50 -9.01
CA ARG A 98 1.04 -13.98 -8.06
C ARG A 98 0.38 -14.50 -6.80
N ILE A 99 0.50 -15.80 -6.56
CA ILE A 99 0.00 -16.46 -5.34
C ILE A 99 0.98 -16.29 -4.18
N HIS A 100 0.46 -16.20 -2.96
CA HIS A 100 1.23 -16.03 -1.74
C HIS A 100 0.89 -17.11 -0.72
N GLU A 101 1.90 -17.79 -0.20
CA GLU A 101 1.73 -18.83 0.82
C GLU A 101 1.01 -18.27 2.07
N THR A 102 1.40 -17.09 2.54
CA THR A 102 0.79 -16.42 3.69
C THR A 102 -0.68 -16.04 3.48
N LEU A 103 -1.13 -15.98 2.23
CA LEU A 103 -2.53 -15.77 1.85
C LEU A 103 -3.27 -17.08 1.52
N GLY A 104 -2.68 -18.22 1.91
CA GLY A 104 -3.24 -19.55 1.59
C GLY A 104 -3.21 -19.84 0.10
N TYR A 105 -2.10 -19.54 -0.56
CA TYR A 105 -1.88 -19.70 -2.01
C TYR A 105 -2.91 -18.99 -2.88
N ARG A 106 -3.38 -17.83 -2.42
CA ARG A 106 -4.28 -16.94 -3.15
C ARG A 106 -3.56 -15.66 -3.55
N THR A 107 -4.15 -14.93 -4.49
CA THR A 107 -3.66 -13.63 -4.90
C THR A 107 -4.11 -12.53 -3.93
N PRO A 108 -3.40 -11.40 -3.84
CA PRO A 108 -3.84 -10.25 -3.07
C PRO A 108 -5.24 -9.77 -3.46
N TYR A 109 -5.56 -9.77 -4.75
CA TYR A 109 -6.86 -9.35 -5.26
C TYR A 109 -8.00 -10.25 -4.75
N GLU A 110 -7.84 -11.58 -4.78
CA GLU A 110 -8.84 -12.51 -4.29
C GLU A 110 -9.16 -12.30 -2.80
N ILE A 111 -8.14 -12.00 -1.98
CA ILE A 111 -8.33 -11.69 -0.57
C ILE A 111 -9.07 -10.37 -0.41
N TYR A 112 -8.62 -9.32 -1.10
CA TYR A 112 -9.19 -7.99 -1.00
C TYR A 112 -10.67 -7.95 -1.40
N VAL A 113 -11.03 -8.59 -2.53
CA VAL A 113 -12.42 -8.66 -3.01
C VAL A 113 -13.28 -9.48 -2.08
N LYS A 114 -12.79 -10.64 -1.61
CA LYS A 114 -13.55 -11.51 -0.70
C LYS A 114 -13.84 -10.83 0.63
N GLU A 115 -12.90 -10.08 1.17
CA GLU A 115 -13.11 -9.34 2.42
C GLU A 115 -14.06 -8.17 2.26
N ARG A 116 -14.05 -7.48 1.12
CA ARG A 116 -15.03 -6.42 0.82
C ARG A 116 -16.45 -6.93 0.63
N LEU A 117 -16.62 -8.10 0.00
CA LEU A 117 -17.92 -8.69 -0.25
C LEU A 117 -18.51 -9.39 0.99
N ASN A 118 -17.65 -9.86 1.89
CA ASN A 118 -18.03 -10.52 3.13
C ASN A 118 -17.22 -9.93 4.30
N PRO A 119 -17.48 -8.71 4.72
CA PRO A 119 -16.78 -8.11 5.84
C PRO A 119 -17.05 -8.96 7.10
N LYS A 120 -15.98 -9.51 7.69
CA LYS A 120 -16.08 -10.19 8.97
C LYS A 120 -16.52 -9.17 10.01
N PRO A 121 -17.46 -9.54 10.93
CA PRO A 121 -17.77 -8.66 12.06
C PRO A 121 -16.47 -8.37 12.82
N VAL A 122 -16.22 -7.10 13.09
CA VAL A 122 -15.02 -6.64 13.79
C VAL A 122 -15.01 -7.28 15.17
N GLN A 123 -14.24 -8.36 15.33
CA GLN A 123 -13.90 -8.84 16.66
C GLN A 123 -12.88 -7.87 17.26
N ALA A 124 -13.23 -7.25 18.36
CA ALA A 124 -12.51 -6.14 19.00
C ALA A 124 -11.12 -6.49 19.56
N ASN A 125 -10.52 -7.63 19.19
CA ASN A 125 -9.27 -8.09 19.79
C ASN A 125 -8.40 -8.91 18.82
N THR A 126 -8.07 -8.38 17.64
CA THR A 126 -6.86 -8.87 16.93
C THR A 126 -6.43 -7.79 15.94
N MET A 127 -5.43 -7.01 16.31
CA MET A 127 -4.69 -6.16 15.39
C MET A 127 -3.89 -7.05 14.44
N HIS A 128 -4.49 -7.48 13.35
CA HIS A 128 -3.76 -7.97 12.20
C HIS A 128 -3.99 -7.01 11.05
N HIS A 129 -2.97 -6.21 10.80
CA HIS A 129 -2.91 -5.21 9.76
C HIS A 129 -3.06 -5.87 8.39
N ILE A 130 -4.18 -5.63 7.74
CA ILE A 130 -4.31 -5.84 6.31
C ILE A 130 -3.96 -4.51 5.67
N GLN A 131 -2.80 -4.45 5.02
CA GLN A 131 -2.40 -3.27 4.28
C GLN A 131 -3.13 -3.21 2.93
N PRO A 132 -3.50 -2.01 2.47
CA PRO A 132 -4.14 -1.86 1.17
C PRO A 132 -3.19 -2.30 0.07
N VAL A 133 -3.70 -3.14 -0.80
CA VAL A 133 -3.04 -3.52 -2.05
C VAL A 133 -3.15 -2.31 -2.98
N PHE A 134 -2.03 -1.70 -3.34
CA PHE A 134 -2.01 -0.61 -4.30
C PHE A 134 -2.47 -1.13 -5.66
N LEU A 135 -3.68 -0.74 -6.06
CA LEU A 135 -4.17 -0.83 -7.42
C LEU A 135 -3.93 0.54 -8.07
N SER A 136 -3.05 0.59 -9.01
CA SER A 136 -2.88 1.73 -9.91
C SER A 136 -2.81 1.24 -11.34
#